data_e5e614a52c502e446aa51d879887a677
#
_entry.id   e5e614a52c502e446aa51d879887a677
#
_cell.length_a   1.000
_cell.length_b   1.000
_cell.length_c   1.000
_cell.angle_alpha   90.00
_cell.angle_beta   90.00
_cell.angle_gamma   90.00
#
_symmetry.space_group_name_H-M   'P 1'
#
loop_
_entity.id
_entity.type
_entity.pdbx_description
1 polymer ?
#
loop_
_entity_poly.entity_id
_entity_poly.type
_entity_poly.pdbx_seq_one_letter_code
_entity_poly.pdbx_strand_id
1 'polypeptide(L)'
;MSEDLKPSGDITTRLIKNNTKIKAKIISNENCIVGGLNFAKEAFKYSDKKIVFKTKARDGKKIKKGKIIATIYGKPKAILKSERVALNFLSLISGVATTTRKFVDKVKGKKCKICCTRKTAPNLRSIQKYGVKLGGGFNHRYNLSDEILIKDNHIAIDGNIRKLVKRAIKNRNGKKITVEVDNLNQFKKIADLKFNRILFDNMKPKNLRKGVKLSNKLYETEASGGVTLTNVRRIAATGVKRISVGQITHSAPSINLKLEI
;
A
#
# COMPACT_ATOMS: atom_id res chain seq x y z
N MET A 1 21.92 0.19 -1.65
CA MET A 1 23.34 0.63 -1.83
C MET A 1 24.30 -0.55 -1.91
N SER A 2 24.34 -1.48 -0.93
CA SER A 2 25.23 -2.64 -1.00
C SER A 2 24.93 -3.55 -2.21
N GLU A 3 23.68 -3.69 -2.60
CA GLU A 3 23.25 -4.43 -3.78
C GLU A 3 23.87 -3.87 -5.07
N ASP A 4 23.95 -2.54 -5.21
CA ASP A 4 24.47 -1.87 -6.41
C ASP A 4 25.99 -1.69 -6.40
N LEU A 5 26.65 -1.76 -5.24
CA LEU A 5 28.04 -1.37 -5.11
C LEU A 5 29.01 -2.52 -4.79
N LYS A 6 28.54 -3.74 -4.58
CA LYS A 6 29.42 -4.92 -4.31
C LYS A 6 29.85 -5.63 -5.59
N PRO A 7 31.03 -6.21 -5.58
CA PRO A 7 32.14 -6.00 -4.63
C PRO A 7 32.98 -4.77 -4.95
N SER A 8 32.98 -4.28 -6.22
CA SER A 8 33.96 -3.33 -6.76
C SER A 8 33.54 -1.87 -6.72
N GLY A 9 32.32 -1.57 -6.24
CA GLY A 9 31.73 -0.23 -6.27
C GLY A 9 31.34 0.21 -7.70
N ASP A 10 31.04 1.50 -7.87
CA ASP A 10 30.67 2.06 -9.16
C ASP A 10 31.91 2.28 -10.05
N ILE A 11 32.18 1.34 -10.94
CA ILE A 11 33.34 1.34 -11.83
C ILE A 11 33.25 2.45 -12.89
N THR A 12 32.05 2.79 -13.36
CA THR A 12 31.84 3.84 -14.37
C THR A 12 32.09 5.22 -13.80
N THR A 13 31.52 5.49 -12.61
CA THR A 13 31.66 6.79 -11.95
C THR A 13 33.10 7.08 -11.53
N ARG A 14 33.95 6.06 -11.35
CA ARG A 14 35.41 6.23 -11.12
C ARG A 14 36.09 6.99 -12.26
N LEU A 15 35.65 6.84 -13.50
CA LEU A 15 36.23 7.49 -14.68
C LEU A 15 36.02 9.01 -14.70
N ILE A 16 35.05 9.54 -13.92
CA ILE A 16 34.79 10.96 -13.83
C ILE A 16 35.93 11.66 -13.06
N LYS A 17 36.67 12.53 -13.73
CA LYS A 17 37.76 13.31 -13.11
C LYS A 17 37.22 14.54 -12.39
N ASN A 18 36.14 15.19 -12.90
CA ASN A 18 35.54 16.38 -12.30
C ASN A 18 34.97 16.09 -10.92
N ASN A 19 35.40 16.84 -9.93
CA ASN A 19 34.95 16.73 -8.53
C ASN A 19 34.25 18.00 -8.03
N THR A 20 34.04 18.99 -8.91
CA THR A 20 33.28 20.21 -8.61
C THR A 20 31.83 19.84 -8.29
N LYS A 21 31.30 20.41 -7.23
CA LYS A 21 29.89 20.17 -6.83
C LYS A 21 28.92 20.57 -7.94
N ILE A 22 27.98 19.73 -8.22
CA ILE A 22 26.95 19.92 -9.25
C ILE A 22 25.55 20.02 -8.61
N LYS A 23 24.62 20.54 -9.39
CA LYS A 23 23.19 20.58 -9.06
C LYS A 23 22.46 19.60 -9.94
N ALA A 24 21.71 18.67 -9.33
CA ALA A 24 20.83 17.74 -10.03
C ALA A 24 19.37 17.96 -9.60
N LYS A 25 18.42 17.49 -10.42
CA LYS A 25 16.98 17.62 -10.19
C LYS A 25 16.33 16.27 -10.37
N ILE A 26 15.40 15.90 -9.47
CA ILE A 26 14.50 14.76 -9.69
C ILE A 26 13.20 15.29 -10.27
N ILE A 27 12.79 14.75 -11.41
CA ILE A 27 11.63 15.20 -12.20
C ILE A 27 10.69 14.02 -12.41
N SER A 28 9.38 14.27 -12.34
CA SER A 28 8.37 13.27 -12.67
C SER A 28 8.06 13.29 -14.16
N ASN A 29 8.15 12.13 -14.81
CA ASN A 29 7.77 11.96 -16.21
C ASN A 29 6.27 11.69 -16.41
N GLU A 30 5.49 11.61 -15.34
CA GLU A 30 4.05 11.40 -15.36
C GLU A 30 3.34 12.07 -14.17
N ASN A 31 2.00 12.13 -14.22
CA ASN A 31 1.21 12.61 -13.09
C ASN A 31 1.18 11.58 -11.97
N CYS A 32 1.53 11.95 -10.75
CA CYS A 32 1.59 11.02 -9.62
C CYS A 32 1.23 11.65 -8.27
N ILE A 33 1.04 10.80 -7.27
CA ILE A 33 1.12 11.17 -5.85
C ILE A 33 2.54 10.85 -5.41
N VAL A 34 3.29 11.86 -5.02
CA VAL A 34 4.67 11.69 -4.55
C VAL A 34 4.70 10.94 -3.22
N GLY A 35 5.66 10.04 -3.08
CA GLY A 35 5.93 9.34 -1.83
C GLY A 35 7.37 8.84 -1.75
N GLY A 36 7.97 8.93 -0.54
CA GLY A 36 9.30 8.39 -0.30
C GLY A 36 10.44 9.40 -0.34
N LEU A 37 10.14 10.69 -0.20
CA LEU A 37 11.17 11.75 -0.23
C LEU A 37 12.27 11.56 0.82
N ASN A 38 11.92 11.10 2.03
CA ASN A 38 12.92 10.81 3.07
C ASN A 38 13.80 9.62 2.70
N PHE A 39 13.23 8.56 2.09
CA PHE A 39 14.03 7.42 1.63
C PHE A 39 15.04 7.84 0.57
N ALA A 40 14.63 8.67 -0.40
CA ALA A 40 15.53 9.21 -1.40
C ALA A 40 16.63 10.09 -0.78
N LYS A 41 16.25 10.98 0.15
CA LYS A 41 17.20 11.82 0.89
C LYS A 41 18.24 10.96 1.61
N GLU A 42 17.83 9.93 2.32
CA GLU A 42 18.74 9.04 3.05
C GLU A 42 19.64 8.23 2.11
N ALA A 43 19.15 7.81 0.94
CA ALA A 43 19.98 7.16 -0.07
C ALA A 43 21.14 8.08 -0.53
N PHE A 44 20.86 9.36 -0.78
CA PHE A 44 21.90 10.35 -1.12
C PHE A 44 22.87 10.60 0.06
N LYS A 45 22.33 10.78 1.26
CA LYS A 45 23.10 11.02 2.49
C LYS A 45 24.00 9.84 2.86
N TYR A 46 23.60 8.61 2.51
CA TYR A 46 24.42 7.43 2.72
C TYR A 46 25.71 7.46 1.91
N SER A 47 25.68 8.01 0.70
CA SER A 47 26.90 8.15 -0.14
C SER A 47 27.79 9.30 0.28
N ASP A 48 27.22 10.43 0.67
CA ASP A 48 27.95 11.60 1.20
C ASP A 48 27.03 12.43 2.10
N LYS A 49 27.34 12.49 3.39
CA LYS A 49 26.59 13.28 4.40
C LYS A 49 26.52 14.79 4.04
N LYS A 50 27.47 15.30 3.23
CA LYS A 50 27.54 16.70 2.78
C LYS A 50 26.59 17.02 1.62
N ILE A 51 25.93 16.03 1.02
CA ILE A 51 24.89 16.27 -0.01
C ILE A 51 23.76 17.11 0.60
N VAL A 52 23.37 18.17 -0.10
CA VAL A 52 22.19 18.97 0.21
C VAL A 52 21.04 18.50 -0.64
N PHE A 53 20.01 17.93 0.01
CA PHE A 53 18.77 17.46 -0.62
C PHE A 53 17.63 18.42 -0.24
N LYS A 54 17.10 19.18 -1.21
CA LYS A 54 16.01 20.14 -1.01
C LYS A 54 14.75 19.64 -1.69
N THR A 55 13.72 19.32 -0.92
CA THR A 55 12.40 18.90 -1.45
C THR A 55 11.68 20.10 -2.08
N LYS A 56 11.04 19.89 -3.23
CA LYS A 56 10.12 20.83 -3.90
C LYS A 56 8.67 20.35 -3.84
N ALA A 57 8.46 19.16 -3.29
CA ALA A 57 7.17 18.54 -3.05
C ALA A 57 7.10 17.99 -1.61
N ARG A 58 5.92 17.52 -1.22
CA ARG A 58 5.69 16.81 0.04
C ARG A 58 5.07 15.45 -0.27
N ASP A 59 5.39 14.45 0.52
CA ASP A 59 4.76 13.13 0.42
C ASP A 59 3.23 13.26 0.52
N GLY A 60 2.51 12.52 -0.32
CA GLY A 60 1.04 12.57 -0.44
C GLY A 60 0.50 13.68 -1.36
N LYS A 61 1.33 14.57 -1.89
CA LYS A 61 0.89 15.61 -2.83
C LYS A 61 0.85 15.12 -4.27
N LYS A 62 -0.15 15.60 -5.01
CA LYS A 62 -0.28 15.36 -6.45
C LYS A 62 0.72 16.24 -7.20
N ILE A 63 1.51 15.62 -8.07
CA ILE A 63 2.51 16.27 -8.93
C ILE A 63 2.13 16.03 -10.40
N LYS A 64 2.26 17.07 -11.21
CA LYS A 64 2.08 16.99 -12.67
C LYS A 64 3.38 16.54 -13.34
N LYS A 65 3.25 15.89 -14.50
CA LYS A 65 4.36 15.57 -15.42
C LYS A 65 5.25 16.80 -15.63
N GLY A 66 6.57 16.60 -15.67
CA GLY A 66 7.58 17.63 -15.88
C GLY A 66 7.92 18.48 -14.65
N LYS A 67 7.26 18.27 -13.50
CA LYS A 67 7.55 19.05 -12.29
C LYS A 67 8.72 18.46 -11.51
N ILE A 68 9.54 19.36 -10.97
CA ILE A 68 10.67 19.04 -10.09
C ILE A 68 10.13 18.61 -8.72
N ILE A 69 10.55 17.45 -8.25
CA ILE A 69 10.21 16.86 -6.95
C ILE A 69 11.23 17.27 -5.88
N ALA A 70 12.52 17.24 -6.24
CA ALA A 70 13.63 17.61 -5.36
C ALA A 70 14.82 18.14 -6.16
N THR A 71 15.68 18.90 -5.50
CA THR A 71 16.98 19.31 -6.02
C THR A 71 18.08 18.79 -5.11
N ILE A 72 19.16 18.33 -5.72
CA ILE A 72 20.32 17.75 -5.04
C ILE A 72 21.54 18.57 -5.39
N TYR A 73 22.39 18.90 -4.39
CA TYR A 73 23.65 19.57 -4.60
C TYR A 73 24.76 18.83 -3.87
N GLY A 74 25.81 18.44 -4.58
CA GLY A 74 26.88 17.65 -4.00
C GLY A 74 27.92 17.21 -5.03
N LYS A 75 28.87 16.36 -4.62
CA LYS A 75 29.88 15.80 -5.51
C LYS A 75 29.25 14.86 -6.54
N PRO A 76 29.66 14.94 -7.84
CA PRO A 76 29.07 14.12 -8.91
C PRO A 76 29.04 12.66 -8.59
N LYS A 77 30.18 12.09 -8.16
CA LYS A 77 30.34 10.66 -7.86
C LYS A 77 29.36 10.20 -6.78
N ALA A 78 29.11 10.99 -5.75
CA ALA A 78 28.17 10.65 -4.68
C ALA A 78 26.71 10.69 -5.16
N ILE A 79 26.37 11.67 -6.01
CA ILE A 79 25.02 11.78 -6.60
C ILE A 79 24.73 10.58 -7.49
N LEU A 80 25.63 10.24 -8.44
CA LEU A 80 25.42 9.13 -9.38
C LEU A 80 25.33 7.77 -8.68
N LYS A 81 26.17 7.50 -7.68
CA LYS A 81 26.10 6.27 -6.88
C LYS A 81 24.74 6.06 -6.18
N SER A 82 24.06 7.14 -5.82
CA SER A 82 22.80 7.08 -5.05
C SER A 82 21.56 7.17 -5.91
N GLU A 83 21.71 7.64 -7.14
CA GLU A 83 20.60 7.94 -8.06
C GLU A 83 19.62 6.79 -8.14
N ARG A 84 20.09 5.60 -8.53
CA ARG A 84 19.20 4.47 -8.80
C ARG A 84 18.43 4.05 -7.56
N VAL A 85 19.09 3.91 -6.43
CA VAL A 85 18.44 3.53 -5.16
C VAL A 85 17.41 4.59 -4.73
N ALA A 86 17.74 5.87 -4.82
CA ALA A 86 16.85 6.97 -4.49
C ALA A 86 15.60 6.98 -5.39
N LEU A 87 15.80 6.83 -6.72
CA LEU A 87 14.70 6.77 -7.68
C LEU A 87 13.84 5.52 -7.48
N ASN A 88 14.41 4.36 -7.16
CA ASN A 88 13.66 3.12 -6.93
C ASN A 88 12.69 3.28 -5.74
N PHE A 89 13.12 3.84 -4.62
CA PHE A 89 12.23 4.09 -3.48
C PHE A 89 11.13 5.10 -3.83
N LEU A 90 11.48 6.22 -4.47
CA LEU A 90 10.49 7.23 -4.89
C LEU A 90 9.49 6.63 -5.88
N SER A 91 9.94 5.90 -6.89
CA SER A 91 9.10 5.29 -7.93
C SER A 91 8.12 4.28 -7.33
N LEU A 92 8.62 3.38 -6.47
CA LEU A 92 7.81 2.35 -5.82
C LEU A 92 6.73 2.96 -4.91
N ILE A 93 7.12 3.84 -4.00
CA ILE A 93 6.20 4.42 -3.00
C ILE A 93 5.18 5.33 -3.70
N SER A 94 5.62 6.14 -4.65
CA SER A 94 4.73 6.98 -5.46
C SER A 94 3.77 6.14 -6.30
N GLY A 95 4.21 4.99 -6.80
CA GLY A 95 3.37 4.04 -7.54
C GLY A 95 2.22 3.50 -6.70
N VAL A 96 2.54 3.01 -5.51
CA VAL A 96 1.53 2.55 -4.54
C VAL A 96 0.58 3.68 -4.15
N ALA A 97 1.11 4.88 -3.86
CA ALA A 97 0.30 6.03 -3.49
C ALA A 97 -0.62 6.47 -4.62
N THR A 98 -0.12 6.52 -5.86
CA THR A 98 -0.88 6.91 -7.05
C THR A 98 -1.99 5.89 -7.36
N THR A 99 -1.65 4.60 -7.32
CA THR A 99 -2.64 3.54 -7.53
C THR A 99 -3.72 3.57 -6.46
N THR A 100 -3.34 3.70 -5.20
CA THR A 100 -4.30 3.84 -4.08
C THR A 100 -5.22 5.04 -4.29
N ARG A 101 -4.68 6.20 -4.68
CA ARG A 101 -5.46 7.41 -4.96
C ARG A 101 -6.50 7.17 -6.05
N LYS A 102 -6.16 6.46 -7.12
CA LYS A 102 -7.12 6.12 -8.19
C LYS A 102 -8.33 5.36 -7.63
N PHE A 103 -8.13 4.39 -6.74
CA PHE A 103 -9.22 3.66 -6.09
C PHE A 103 -10.02 4.54 -5.13
N VAL A 104 -9.36 5.36 -4.32
CA VAL A 104 -10.02 6.29 -3.38
C VAL A 104 -10.91 7.28 -4.13
N ASP A 105 -10.41 7.86 -5.22
CA ASP A 105 -11.17 8.81 -6.04
C ASP A 105 -12.39 8.15 -6.71
N LYS A 106 -12.30 6.87 -7.10
CA LYS A 106 -13.44 6.12 -7.67
C LYS A 106 -14.59 5.92 -6.68
N VAL A 107 -14.31 5.88 -5.39
CA VAL A 107 -15.32 5.69 -4.34
C VAL A 107 -15.70 6.99 -3.64
N LYS A 108 -15.23 8.13 -4.12
CA LYS A 108 -15.58 9.45 -3.58
C LYS A 108 -17.11 9.62 -3.51
N GLY A 109 -17.61 10.15 -2.39
CA GLY A 109 -19.04 10.29 -2.10
C GLY A 109 -19.71 9.01 -1.57
N LYS A 110 -18.99 7.90 -1.41
CA LYS A 110 -19.46 6.70 -0.72
C LYS A 110 -18.84 6.59 0.67
N LYS A 111 -19.61 6.15 1.66
CA LYS A 111 -19.13 5.93 3.05
C LYS A 111 -18.31 4.62 3.14
N CYS A 112 -17.26 4.52 2.34
CA CYS A 112 -16.45 3.31 2.17
C CYS A 112 -14.95 3.64 2.19
N LYS A 113 -14.13 2.80 2.84
CA LYS A 113 -12.67 2.92 2.94
C LYS A 113 -12.00 1.94 1.97
N ILE A 114 -11.04 2.42 1.17
CA ILE A 114 -10.14 1.54 0.39
C ILE A 114 -9.02 1.06 1.31
N CYS A 115 -8.80 -0.24 1.38
CA CYS A 115 -7.83 -0.87 2.26
C CYS A 115 -6.83 -1.70 1.47
N CYS A 116 -5.58 -1.75 1.94
CA CYS A 116 -4.61 -2.71 1.44
C CYS A 116 -4.86 -4.10 2.05
N THR A 117 -4.03 -5.06 1.68
CA THR A 117 -3.98 -6.42 2.24
C THR A 117 -2.59 -6.74 2.77
N ARG A 118 -2.31 -8.02 3.08
CA ARG A 118 -0.96 -8.54 3.32
C ARG A 118 -0.27 -9.08 2.05
N LYS A 119 -0.90 -8.95 0.88
CA LYS A 119 -0.28 -9.25 -0.42
C LYS A 119 0.69 -8.12 -0.76
N THR A 120 1.92 -8.21 -0.28
CA THR A 120 2.99 -7.21 -0.41
C THR A 120 4.27 -7.89 -0.89
N ALA A 121 5.17 -7.14 -1.52
CA ALA A 121 6.50 -7.62 -1.80
C ALA A 121 7.23 -7.99 -0.48
N PRO A 122 7.99 -9.12 -0.44
CA PRO A 122 8.79 -9.48 0.73
C PRO A 122 9.67 -8.31 1.19
N ASN A 123 9.79 -8.15 2.50
CA ASN A 123 10.54 -7.08 3.18
C ASN A 123 10.12 -5.63 2.88
N LEU A 124 9.22 -5.37 1.91
CA LEU A 124 8.77 -4.03 1.52
C LEU A 124 7.39 -3.65 2.09
N ARG A 125 6.77 -4.50 2.93
CA ARG A 125 5.41 -4.28 3.45
C ARG A 125 5.23 -2.93 4.11
N SER A 126 6.13 -2.52 4.98
CA SER A 126 6.05 -1.24 5.69
C SER A 126 6.08 -0.06 4.72
N ILE A 127 6.96 -0.12 3.73
CA ILE A 127 7.13 0.89 2.70
C ILE A 127 5.88 0.98 1.81
N GLN A 128 5.36 -0.17 1.36
CA GLN A 128 4.13 -0.20 0.54
C GLN A 128 2.92 0.27 1.32
N LYS A 129 2.77 -0.13 2.59
CA LYS A 129 1.68 0.36 3.45
C LYS A 129 1.79 1.86 3.77
N TYR A 130 3.00 2.41 3.81
CA TYR A 130 3.20 3.85 3.85
C TYR A 130 2.65 4.53 2.59
N GLY A 131 2.98 4.01 1.40
CA GLY A 131 2.43 4.48 0.13
C GLY A 131 0.90 4.45 0.08
N VAL A 132 0.28 3.40 0.63
CA VAL A 132 -1.20 3.31 0.74
C VAL A 132 -1.77 4.49 1.53
N LYS A 133 -1.17 4.84 2.67
CA LYS A 133 -1.57 6.00 3.48
C LYS A 133 -1.47 7.31 2.70
N LEU A 134 -0.36 7.51 2.00
CA LEU A 134 -0.14 8.69 1.16
C LEU A 134 -1.19 8.84 0.05
N GLY A 135 -1.65 7.72 -0.50
CA GLY A 135 -2.73 7.66 -1.47
C GLY A 135 -4.12 7.95 -0.89
N GLY A 136 -4.26 8.06 0.45
CA GLY A 136 -5.54 8.24 1.15
C GLY A 136 -6.28 6.94 1.44
N GLY A 137 -5.60 5.80 1.30
CA GLY A 137 -6.10 4.49 1.68
C GLY A 137 -5.86 4.16 3.16
N PHE A 138 -6.36 3.02 3.58
CA PHE A 138 -6.25 2.50 4.94
C PHE A 138 -5.46 1.20 4.95
N ASN A 139 -4.73 0.96 6.03
CA ASN A 139 -4.02 -0.30 6.20
C ASN A 139 -4.92 -1.36 6.85
N HIS A 140 -4.82 -2.58 6.35
CA HIS A 140 -5.26 -3.79 7.04
C HIS A 140 -4.12 -4.24 7.98
N ARG A 141 -4.32 -5.29 8.80
CA ARG A 141 -3.30 -5.83 9.71
C ARG A 141 -1.93 -5.93 9.04
N TYR A 142 -0.88 -5.60 9.79
CA TYR A 142 0.51 -5.66 9.32
C TYR A 142 1.03 -7.09 9.26
N ASN A 143 0.72 -7.87 10.30
CA ASN A 143 1.21 -9.23 10.48
C ASN A 143 0.10 -10.14 11.04
N LEU A 144 0.44 -11.35 11.41
CA LEU A 144 -0.51 -12.34 11.93
C LEU A 144 -0.89 -12.11 13.39
N SER A 145 -0.10 -11.33 14.14
CA SER A 145 -0.32 -11.03 15.55
C SER A 145 -1.16 -9.77 15.81
N ASP A 146 -1.41 -8.93 14.79
CA ASP A 146 -2.17 -7.68 14.96
C ASP A 146 -3.67 -7.92 15.17
N GLU A 147 -4.25 -8.82 14.38
CA GLU A 147 -5.69 -9.06 14.30
C GLU A 147 -5.94 -10.53 13.92
N ILE A 148 -6.90 -11.16 14.57
CA ILE A 148 -7.39 -12.50 14.20
C ILE A 148 -8.17 -12.35 12.90
N LEU A 149 -7.78 -13.07 11.85
CA LEU A 149 -8.52 -13.16 10.59
C LEU A 149 -8.74 -14.64 10.27
N ILE A 150 -9.96 -15.09 10.52
CA ILE A 150 -10.43 -16.44 10.16
C ILE A 150 -10.73 -16.45 8.66
N LYS A 151 -10.18 -17.42 7.97
CA LYS A 151 -10.28 -17.60 6.52
C LYS A 151 -10.80 -18.98 6.15
N ASP A 152 -11.12 -19.15 4.88
CA ASP A 152 -11.53 -20.40 4.25
C ASP A 152 -10.69 -21.61 4.69
N ASN A 153 -9.38 -21.54 4.58
CA ASN A 153 -8.47 -22.62 4.99
C ASN A 153 -8.55 -22.96 6.48
N HIS A 154 -8.73 -21.95 7.36
CA HIS A 154 -8.93 -22.22 8.79
C HIS A 154 -10.26 -22.96 9.03
N ILE A 155 -11.31 -22.56 8.29
CA ILE A 155 -12.63 -23.19 8.39
C ILE A 155 -12.60 -24.61 7.85
N ALA A 156 -11.90 -24.85 6.75
CA ALA A 156 -11.75 -26.16 6.14
C ALA A 156 -11.04 -27.15 7.08
N ILE A 157 -9.96 -26.71 7.72
CA ILE A 157 -9.19 -27.54 8.68
C ILE A 157 -10.02 -27.83 9.94
N ASP A 158 -10.72 -26.83 10.48
CA ASP A 158 -11.50 -26.96 11.73
C ASP A 158 -12.84 -27.67 11.51
N GLY A 159 -13.38 -27.67 10.30
CA GLY A 159 -14.67 -28.26 9.94
C GLY A 159 -15.91 -27.49 10.38
N ASN A 160 -15.80 -26.54 11.33
CA ASN A 160 -16.96 -25.82 11.86
C ASN A 160 -16.69 -24.35 12.16
N ILE A 161 -17.16 -23.46 11.25
CA ILE A 161 -16.98 -22.00 11.37
C ILE A 161 -17.48 -21.44 12.71
N ARG A 162 -18.64 -21.93 13.21
CA ARG A 162 -19.24 -21.40 14.45
C ARG A 162 -18.40 -21.76 15.67
N LYS A 163 -17.93 -23.00 15.79
CA LYS A 163 -17.02 -23.43 16.86
C LYS A 163 -15.72 -22.63 16.83
N LEU A 164 -15.14 -22.45 15.62
CA LEU A 164 -13.90 -21.72 15.41
C LEU A 164 -14.03 -20.24 15.84
N VAL A 165 -15.11 -19.56 15.44
CA VAL A 165 -15.38 -18.17 15.82
C VAL A 165 -15.61 -18.03 17.34
N LYS A 166 -16.33 -18.95 17.99
CA LYS A 166 -16.49 -18.95 19.45
C LYS A 166 -15.15 -19.09 20.17
N ARG A 167 -14.24 -19.98 19.71
CA ARG A 167 -12.88 -20.08 20.26
C ARG A 167 -12.08 -18.79 20.07
N ALA A 168 -12.18 -18.17 18.90
CA ALA A 168 -11.51 -16.89 18.63
C ALA A 168 -12.01 -15.78 19.60
N ILE A 169 -13.33 -15.71 19.84
CA ILE A 169 -13.92 -14.75 20.78
C ILE A 169 -13.39 -14.98 22.19
N LYS A 170 -13.33 -16.24 22.66
CA LYS A 170 -12.81 -16.59 23.99
C LYS A 170 -11.34 -16.22 24.16
N ASN A 171 -10.51 -16.43 23.11
CA ASN A 171 -9.05 -16.32 23.18
C ASN A 171 -8.49 -15.04 22.50
N ARG A 172 -9.32 -14.03 22.22
CA ARG A 172 -8.88 -12.86 21.44
C ARG A 172 -7.86 -11.95 22.13
N ASN A 173 -7.74 -12.00 23.45
CA ASN A 173 -6.81 -11.17 24.24
C ASN A 173 -6.78 -9.69 23.78
N GLY A 174 -7.95 -9.06 23.68
CA GLY A 174 -8.11 -7.68 23.21
C GLY A 174 -7.98 -7.48 21.69
N LYS A 175 -7.57 -8.48 20.91
CA LYS A 175 -7.42 -8.38 19.47
C LYS A 175 -8.77 -8.30 18.75
N LYS A 176 -8.81 -7.58 17.64
CA LYS A 176 -9.97 -7.57 16.73
C LYS A 176 -10.10 -8.92 16.04
N ILE A 177 -11.34 -9.31 15.76
CA ILE A 177 -11.65 -10.52 15.01
C ILE A 177 -12.35 -10.11 13.72
N THR A 178 -11.78 -10.52 12.59
CA THR A 178 -12.41 -10.50 11.26
C THR A 178 -12.69 -11.93 10.84
N VAL A 179 -13.88 -12.19 10.34
CA VAL A 179 -14.26 -13.50 9.78
C VAL A 179 -14.54 -13.33 8.29
N GLU A 180 -13.81 -14.07 7.47
CA GLU A 180 -14.00 -14.15 6.03
C GLU A 180 -15.02 -15.25 5.71
N VAL A 181 -15.97 -14.95 4.82
CA VAL A 181 -17.00 -15.88 4.38
C VAL A 181 -17.18 -15.78 2.87
N ASP A 182 -17.37 -16.94 2.23
CA ASP A 182 -17.55 -17.08 0.77
C ASP A 182 -19.00 -16.94 0.35
N ASN A 183 -19.93 -17.14 1.28
CA ASN A 183 -21.37 -17.07 1.01
C ASN A 183 -22.18 -16.64 2.25
N LEU A 184 -23.44 -16.25 2.00
CA LEU A 184 -24.33 -15.78 3.05
C LEU A 184 -24.77 -16.87 4.02
N ASN A 185 -24.71 -18.16 3.63
CA ASN A 185 -25.08 -19.26 4.53
C ASN A 185 -24.00 -19.43 5.61
N GLN A 186 -22.71 -19.29 5.27
CA GLN A 186 -21.63 -19.25 6.28
C GLN A 186 -21.86 -18.08 7.23
N PHE A 187 -22.19 -16.88 6.73
CA PHE A 187 -22.46 -15.72 7.58
C PHE A 187 -23.63 -15.95 8.53
N LYS A 188 -24.76 -16.50 8.06
CA LYS A 188 -25.93 -16.79 8.90
C LYS A 188 -25.58 -17.67 10.10
N LYS A 189 -24.66 -18.64 9.96
CA LYS A 189 -24.24 -19.54 11.04
C LYS A 189 -23.52 -18.83 12.20
N ILE A 190 -23.06 -17.57 12.01
CA ILE A 190 -22.27 -16.79 12.96
C ILE A 190 -22.83 -15.39 13.22
N ALA A 191 -23.97 -15.02 12.61
CA ALA A 191 -24.52 -13.66 12.66
C ALA A 191 -25.02 -13.23 14.07
N ASP A 192 -25.17 -14.15 14.99
CA ASP A 192 -25.51 -13.88 16.41
C ASP A 192 -24.27 -13.75 17.31
N LEU A 193 -23.05 -14.04 16.80
CA LEU A 193 -21.82 -13.99 17.59
C LEU A 193 -21.22 -12.58 17.57
N LYS A 194 -20.61 -12.13 18.68
CA LYS A 194 -20.03 -10.79 18.83
C LYS A 194 -18.56 -10.75 18.41
N PHE A 195 -18.28 -10.41 17.13
CA PHE A 195 -16.95 -10.15 16.61
C PHE A 195 -16.91 -8.78 15.89
N ASN A 196 -15.74 -8.35 15.38
CA ASN A 196 -15.57 -6.96 14.94
C ASN A 196 -15.96 -6.72 13.47
N ARG A 197 -15.57 -7.64 12.57
CA ARG A 197 -15.72 -7.43 11.13
C ARG A 197 -16.09 -8.70 10.41
N ILE A 198 -17.03 -8.57 9.47
CA ILE A 198 -17.34 -9.61 8.49
C ILE A 198 -16.75 -9.21 7.14
N LEU A 199 -15.95 -10.11 6.55
CA LEU A 199 -15.35 -9.95 5.25
C LEU A 199 -16.04 -10.90 4.27
N PHE A 200 -16.62 -10.34 3.22
CA PHE A 200 -17.26 -11.06 2.13
C PHE A 200 -16.25 -11.23 1.00
N ASP A 201 -15.80 -12.47 0.77
CA ASP A 201 -14.83 -12.74 -0.28
C ASP A 201 -15.51 -13.11 -1.60
N ASN A 202 -15.06 -12.49 -2.68
CA ASN A 202 -15.52 -12.73 -4.06
C ASN A 202 -17.04 -12.67 -4.29
N MET A 203 -17.81 -11.99 -3.42
CA MET A 203 -19.27 -11.93 -3.55
C MET A 203 -19.73 -10.91 -4.59
N LYS A 204 -20.72 -11.31 -5.40
CA LYS A 204 -21.41 -10.39 -6.34
C LYS A 204 -22.13 -9.28 -5.60
N PRO A 205 -22.29 -8.07 -6.20
CA PRO A 205 -22.93 -6.91 -5.55
C PRO A 205 -24.33 -7.18 -4.97
N LYS A 206 -25.12 -8.06 -5.59
CA LYS A 206 -26.44 -8.48 -5.08
C LYS A 206 -26.31 -9.14 -3.70
N ASN A 207 -25.35 -10.04 -3.53
CA ASN A 207 -25.09 -10.75 -2.27
C ASN A 207 -24.43 -9.83 -1.23
N LEU A 208 -23.53 -8.92 -1.65
CA LEU A 208 -22.97 -7.90 -0.76
C LEU A 208 -24.06 -7.04 -0.12
N ARG A 209 -25.05 -6.55 -0.90
CA ARG A 209 -26.20 -5.81 -0.34
C ARG A 209 -26.98 -6.63 0.69
N LYS A 210 -27.25 -7.92 0.40
CA LYS A 210 -27.92 -8.82 1.35
C LYS A 210 -27.06 -9.01 2.62
N GLY A 211 -25.74 -9.22 2.47
CA GLY A 211 -24.81 -9.35 3.58
C GLY A 211 -24.73 -8.09 4.45
N VAL A 212 -24.67 -6.90 3.83
CA VAL A 212 -24.71 -5.61 4.54
C VAL A 212 -26.02 -5.45 5.33
N LYS A 213 -27.16 -5.80 4.74
CA LYS A 213 -28.46 -5.78 5.43
C LYS A 213 -28.50 -6.78 6.59
N LEU A 214 -28.02 -8.01 6.37
CA LEU A 214 -27.97 -9.05 7.39
C LEU A 214 -27.04 -8.68 8.55
N SER A 215 -25.97 -7.91 8.30
CA SER A 215 -25.05 -7.46 9.35
C SER A 215 -25.71 -6.56 10.39
N ASN A 216 -26.86 -5.96 10.07
CA ASN A 216 -27.68 -5.09 10.94
C ASN A 216 -26.85 -4.07 11.74
N LYS A 217 -25.78 -3.53 11.12
CA LYS A 217 -24.79 -2.62 11.75
C LYS A 217 -23.99 -3.20 12.94
N LEU A 218 -24.16 -4.48 13.25
CA LEU A 218 -23.41 -5.15 14.34
C LEU A 218 -21.93 -5.32 13.99
N TYR A 219 -21.59 -5.39 12.68
CA TYR A 219 -20.25 -5.63 12.20
C TYR A 219 -19.78 -4.52 11.26
N GLU A 220 -18.48 -4.22 11.26
CA GLU A 220 -17.85 -3.51 10.14
C GLU A 220 -17.84 -4.46 8.94
N THR A 221 -18.52 -4.08 7.86
CA THR A 221 -18.61 -4.92 6.65
C THR A 221 -17.46 -4.62 5.69
N GLU A 222 -16.83 -5.65 5.18
CA GLU A 222 -15.71 -5.54 4.24
C GLU A 222 -15.98 -6.42 3.01
N ALA A 223 -15.66 -5.91 1.81
CA ALA A 223 -15.63 -6.69 0.58
C ALA A 223 -14.19 -6.92 0.13
N SER A 224 -13.89 -8.12 -0.35
CA SER A 224 -12.60 -8.52 -0.89
C SER A 224 -12.78 -9.40 -2.12
N GLY A 225 -11.67 -9.64 -2.84
CA GLY A 225 -11.63 -10.53 -4.01
C GLY A 225 -12.00 -9.83 -5.32
N GLY A 226 -11.14 -9.97 -6.35
CA GLY A 226 -11.38 -9.48 -7.71
C GLY A 226 -11.68 -7.98 -7.85
N VAL A 227 -11.25 -7.13 -6.91
CA VAL A 227 -11.54 -5.70 -6.95
C VAL A 227 -10.63 -4.98 -7.93
N THR A 228 -11.25 -4.24 -8.87
CA THR A 228 -10.59 -3.46 -9.92
C THR A 228 -11.11 -2.01 -9.94
N LEU A 229 -10.43 -1.12 -10.68
CA LEU A 229 -10.89 0.25 -10.89
C LEU A 229 -12.24 0.33 -11.63
N THR A 230 -12.61 -0.70 -12.39
CA THR A 230 -13.87 -0.76 -13.14
C THR A 230 -15.05 -1.19 -12.26
N ASN A 231 -14.83 -2.03 -11.25
CA ASN A 231 -15.90 -2.57 -10.42
C ASN A 231 -16.01 -1.95 -9.01
N VAL A 232 -14.95 -1.30 -8.50
CA VAL A 232 -14.88 -0.79 -7.11
C VAL A 232 -16.02 0.16 -6.75
N ARG A 233 -16.45 1.03 -7.67
CA ARG A 233 -17.58 1.97 -7.43
C ARG A 233 -18.90 1.22 -7.22
N ARG A 234 -19.13 0.15 -7.99
CA ARG A 234 -20.33 -0.72 -7.87
C ARG A 234 -20.30 -1.50 -6.55
N ILE A 235 -19.12 -1.97 -6.13
CA ILE A 235 -18.93 -2.61 -4.81
C ILE A 235 -19.20 -1.61 -3.69
N ALA A 236 -18.63 -0.40 -3.73
CA ALA A 236 -18.87 0.65 -2.74
C ALA A 236 -20.34 1.05 -2.63
N ALA A 237 -21.10 1.00 -3.74
CA ALA A 237 -22.53 1.29 -3.77
C ALA A 237 -23.40 0.22 -3.08
N THR A 238 -22.82 -0.91 -2.65
CA THR A 238 -23.56 -1.93 -1.87
C THR A 238 -23.70 -1.56 -0.40
N GLY A 239 -22.96 -0.54 0.08
CA GLY A 239 -23.00 -0.08 1.46
C GLY A 239 -21.94 -0.71 2.37
N VAL A 240 -21.03 -1.54 1.83
CA VAL A 240 -19.89 -2.03 2.60
C VAL A 240 -19.04 -0.88 3.12
N LYS A 241 -18.50 -1.02 4.33
CA LYS A 241 -17.70 0.01 4.99
C LYS A 241 -16.24 0.00 4.55
N ARG A 242 -15.74 -1.13 4.07
CA ARG A 242 -14.36 -1.32 3.61
C ARG A 242 -14.33 -2.13 2.32
N ILE A 243 -13.33 -1.86 1.50
CA ILE A 243 -13.02 -2.67 0.31
C ILE A 243 -11.53 -2.94 0.35
N SER A 244 -11.14 -4.20 0.48
CA SER A 244 -9.76 -4.63 0.42
C SER A 244 -9.32 -4.90 -1.00
N VAL A 245 -8.23 -4.22 -1.40
CA VAL A 245 -7.69 -4.25 -2.76
C VAL A 245 -6.23 -4.72 -2.71
N GLY A 246 -5.96 -5.94 -3.15
CA GLY A 246 -4.58 -6.46 -3.20
C GLY A 246 -3.72 -5.73 -4.23
N GLN A 247 -4.30 -5.39 -5.37
CA GLN A 247 -3.62 -4.73 -6.50
C GLN A 247 -2.86 -3.46 -6.11
N ILE A 248 -3.32 -2.70 -5.11
CA ILE A 248 -2.66 -1.46 -4.68
C ILE A 248 -1.28 -1.68 -4.06
N THR A 249 -0.95 -2.91 -3.68
CA THR A 249 0.37 -3.24 -3.12
C THR A 249 1.14 -4.24 -3.98
N HIS A 250 0.55 -5.37 -4.39
CA HIS A 250 1.29 -6.39 -5.13
C HIS A 250 1.47 -6.09 -6.63
N SER A 251 0.68 -5.16 -7.23
CA SER A 251 0.71 -4.88 -8.67
C SER A 251 0.61 -3.37 -8.99
N ALA A 252 1.02 -2.52 -8.04
CA ALA A 252 1.11 -1.08 -8.31
C ALA A 252 2.30 -0.81 -9.24
N PRO A 253 2.10 -0.18 -10.42
CA PRO A 253 3.20 0.19 -11.29
C PRO A 253 4.07 1.26 -10.62
N SER A 254 5.38 1.16 -10.79
CA SER A 254 6.33 2.19 -10.37
C SER A 254 6.15 3.45 -11.21
N ILE A 255 6.31 4.63 -10.60
CA ILE A 255 6.25 5.91 -11.31
C ILE A 255 7.56 6.15 -12.07
N ASN A 256 7.44 6.62 -13.29
CA ASN A 256 8.60 7.00 -14.09
C ASN A 256 9.18 8.35 -13.61
N LEU A 257 10.34 8.27 -12.99
CA LEU A 257 11.10 9.42 -12.48
C LEU A 257 12.49 9.44 -13.12
N LYS A 258 13.04 10.63 -13.30
CA LYS A 258 14.41 10.81 -13.79
C LYS A 258 15.18 11.79 -12.92
N LEU A 259 16.52 11.64 -12.93
CA LEU A 259 17.45 12.61 -12.43
C LEU A 259 18.11 13.32 -13.60
N GLU A 260 18.16 14.64 -13.57
CA GLU A 260 18.85 15.51 -14.53
C GLU A 260 19.89 16.35 -13.82
N ILE A 261 21.05 16.50 -14.43
CA ILE A 261 22.17 17.35 -13.97
C ILE A 261 22.11 18.71 -14.68
#